data_b70ffeb8f4be76ad68e196ceeddbf7c7
#
_entry.id   b70ffeb8f4be76ad68e196ceeddbf7c7
#
_cell.length_a   1.000
_cell.length_b   1.000
_cell.length_c   1.000
_cell.angle_alpha   90.00
_cell.angle_beta   90.00
_cell.angle_gamma   90.00
#
_symmetry.space_group_name_H-M   'P 1'
#
loop_
_entity.id
_entity.type
_entity.pdbx_description
1 polymer ?
#
loop_
_entity_poly.entity_id
_entity_poly.type
_entity_poly.pdbx_seq_one_letter_code
_entity_poly.pdbx_strand_id
1 'polypeptide(L)'
;MKFIIESSSVPIYNRIATAFAKTLMEFGHIVHFIDASGFNDTDFVNTINGIEIDYYISTNELNVVQKKSEFDDSFLFEKLQAKIIFIHHDNLFSAFHSISYIANKLQALTNISQRSYHFCLEESNIDLLKAAGITNAVKINHASEFTAAPIVTQSQWGVTFIGHLMSSLNLYPADSVPGGNHLQVMAWNRFSQSSYAVQPDIENLVQDPHVLASLGPDADKNQLATQQFLVAGLNKFSSPMRGQLISTIKNHRVDIFGGDLSYGRIDNPLLVLQQSNVHYQPATQNYQDACGIYQSSRINLNISSLQFDTAVNNRIFDVVLSGGFVLTDRRKDLFDICSFADAISFETPEEMNEKIAYYSDTANNVRYFDLKMAIHEEFKSSFTYINAIDHILKCIAPLDDANHLR
;
A
#
# COMPACT_ATOMS: atom_id res chain seq x y z
N MET A 1 12.21 16.38 -19.75
CA MET A 1 12.71 16.44 -18.36
C MET A 1 13.67 15.30 -18.12
N LYS A 2 14.55 15.45 -17.14
CA LYS A 2 15.53 14.43 -16.69
C LYS A 2 15.15 13.98 -15.28
N PHE A 3 15.01 12.69 -15.09
CA PHE A 3 14.61 12.08 -13.83
C PHE A 3 15.69 11.13 -13.30
N ILE A 4 15.82 11.05 -11.99
CA ILE A 4 16.42 9.91 -11.31
C ILE A 4 15.30 9.15 -10.61
N ILE A 5 15.29 7.83 -10.73
CA ILE A 5 14.40 6.94 -9.99
C ILE A 5 15.25 6.00 -9.13
N GLU A 6 14.91 5.92 -7.85
CA GLU A 6 15.55 5.03 -6.90
C GLU A 6 15.03 3.61 -7.08
N SER A 7 15.94 2.64 -7.27
CA SER A 7 15.62 1.22 -7.23
C SER A 7 15.52 0.73 -5.79
N SER A 8 14.82 -0.38 -5.60
CA SER A 8 14.63 -1.00 -4.29
C SER A 8 15.09 -2.45 -4.28
N SER A 9 15.66 -2.89 -3.15
CA SER A 9 15.88 -4.31 -2.88
C SER A 9 14.57 -5.07 -2.61
N VAL A 10 13.47 -4.37 -2.32
CA VAL A 10 12.15 -4.98 -2.14
C VAL A 10 11.51 -5.19 -3.51
N PRO A 11 11.20 -6.45 -3.91
CA PRO A 11 10.79 -6.77 -5.29
C PRO A 11 9.59 -5.98 -5.78
N ILE A 12 8.57 -5.75 -4.95
CA ILE A 12 7.37 -5.01 -5.34
C ILE A 12 7.69 -3.54 -5.65
N TYR A 13 8.50 -2.87 -4.83
CA TYR A 13 8.85 -1.48 -5.05
C TYR A 13 9.81 -1.30 -6.22
N ASN A 14 10.75 -2.25 -6.41
CA ASN A 14 11.61 -2.25 -7.58
C ASN A 14 10.82 -2.42 -8.89
N ARG A 15 9.79 -3.28 -8.88
CA ARG A 15 8.86 -3.43 -10.00
C ARG A 15 8.15 -2.12 -10.31
N ILE A 16 7.58 -1.47 -9.30
CA ILE A 16 6.89 -0.18 -9.44
C ILE A 16 7.86 0.87 -10.02
N ALA A 17 9.05 1.01 -9.43
CA ALA A 17 10.06 1.95 -9.90
C ALA A 17 10.47 1.68 -11.36
N THR A 18 10.61 0.41 -11.74
CA THR A 18 10.92 0.00 -13.13
C THR A 18 9.79 0.36 -14.09
N ALA A 19 8.53 0.13 -13.70
CA ALA A 19 7.38 0.48 -14.53
C ALA A 19 7.27 2.01 -14.72
N PHE A 20 7.50 2.79 -13.66
CA PHE A 20 7.59 4.25 -13.75
C PHE A 20 8.71 4.69 -14.70
N ALA A 21 9.92 4.15 -14.55
CA ALA A 21 11.06 4.48 -15.40
C ALA A 21 10.75 4.22 -16.88
N LYS A 22 10.23 3.02 -17.18
CA LYS A 22 9.86 2.62 -18.54
C LYS A 22 8.82 3.58 -19.14
N THR A 23 7.77 3.87 -18.40
CA THR A 23 6.69 4.75 -18.87
C THR A 23 7.19 6.18 -19.10
N LEU A 24 8.02 6.74 -18.21
CA LEU A 24 8.63 8.06 -18.42
C LEU A 24 9.49 8.09 -19.68
N MET A 25 10.26 7.04 -19.96
CA MET A 25 11.03 6.94 -21.21
C MET A 25 10.13 6.87 -22.45
N GLU A 26 8.99 6.18 -22.37
CA GLU A 26 7.97 6.15 -23.44
C GLU A 26 7.35 7.54 -23.68
N PHE A 27 7.26 8.39 -22.67
CA PHE A 27 6.89 9.81 -22.79
C PHE A 27 8.04 10.71 -23.31
N GLY A 28 9.20 10.14 -23.65
CA GLY A 28 10.33 10.86 -24.21
C GLY A 28 11.23 11.56 -23.18
N HIS A 29 11.15 11.18 -21.92
CA HIS A 29 12.00 11.72 -20.85
C HIS A 29 13.29 10.93 -20.69
N ILE A 30 14.34 11.57 -20.13
CA ILE A 30 15.59 10.91 -19.77
C ILE A 30 15.43 10.39 -18.34
N VAL A 31 15.70 9.12 -18.14
CA VAL A 31 15.58 8.48 -16.82
C VAL A 31 16.88 7.77 -16.46
N HIS A 32 17.43 8.14 -15.30
CA HIS A 32 18.54 7.44 -14.66
C HIS A 32 18.00 6.57 -13.53
N PHE A 33 18.35 5.31 -13.54
CA PHE A 33 17.95 4.36 -12.50
C PHE A 33 19.13 4.16 -11.54
N ILE A 34 18.94 4.40 -10.23
CA ILE A 34 20.02 4.35 -9.26
C ILE A 34 19.70 3.36 -8.14
N ASP A 35 20.66 2.52 -7.81
CA ASP A 35 20.64 1.69 -6.61
C ASP A 35 21.36 2.40 -5.46
N ALA A 36 20.56 2.89 -4.51
CA ALA A 36 21.10 3.60 -3.34
C ALA A 36 21.76 2.67 -2.31
N SER A 37 21.57 1.36 -2.41
CA SER A 37 22.08 0.40 -1.40
C SER A 37 23.61 0.28 -1.40
N GLY A 38 24.26 0.59 -2.51
CA GLY A 38 25.72 0.52 -2.67
C GLY A 38 26.48 1.78 -2.24
N PHE A 39 25.80 2.84 -1.84
CA PHE A 39 26.44 4.12 -1.50
C PHE A 39 26.45 4.36 0.01
N ASN A 40 27.53 5.00 0.51
CA ASN A 40 27.43 5.74 1.76
C ASN A 40 26.67 7.06 1.55
N ASP A 41 26.21 7.67 2.62
CA ASP A 41 25.32 8.83 2.56
C ASP A 41 25.93 10.03 1.82
N THR A 42 27.23 10.31 2.05
CA THR A 42 27.93 11.43 1.41
C THR A 42 28.11 11.19 -0.07
N ASP A 43 28.54 10.01 -0.46
CA ASP A 43 28.76 9.65 -1.87
C ASP A 43 27.44 9.64 -2.63
N PHE A 44 26.35 9.16 -2.00
CA PHE A 44 25.03 9.18 -2.58
C PHE A 44 24.59 10.61 -2.89
N VAL A 45 24.59 11.50 -1.89
CA VAL A 45 24.17 12.90 -2.07
C VAL A 45 25.04 13.61 -3.11
N ASN A 46 26.38 13.42 -3.06
CA ASN A 46 27.30 14.02 -4.02
C ASN A 46 27.05 13.51 -5.45
N THR A 47 26.80 12.21 -5.60
CA THR A 47 26.50 11.61 -6.91
C THR A 47 25.22 12.20 -7.49
N ILE A 48 24.14 12.25 -6.70
CA ILE A 48 22.85 12.80 -7.17
C ILE A 48 23.01 14.29 -7.51
N ASN A 49 23.61 15.08 -6.63
CA ASN A 49 23.79 16.52 -6.86
C ASN A 49 24.79 16.82 -7.99
N GLY A 50 25.66 15.87 -8.37
CA GLY A 50 26.57 15.98 -9.51
C GLY A 50 25.93 15.69 -10.86
N ILE A 51 24.72 15.12 -10.91
CA ILE A 51 23.97 14.82 -12.12
C ILE A 51 22.97 15.95 -12.39
N GLU A 52 22.98 16.49 -13.59
CA GLU A 52 22.00 17.50 -13.99
C GLU A 52 20.64 16.84 -14.20
N ILE A 53 19.73 16.99 -13.22
CA ILE A 53 18.37 16.43 -13.24
C ILE A 53 17.35 17.47 -12.82
N ASP A 54 16.11 17.30 -13.30
CA ASP A 54 14.97 18.12 -12.90
C ASP A 54 14.33 17.56 -11.63
N TYR A 55 14.14 16.24 -11.58
CA TYR A 55 13.42 15.55 -10.52
C TYR A 55 14.11 14.28 -10.04
N TYR A 56 14.07 14.08 -8.73
CA TYR A 56 14.37 12.82 -8.06
C TYR A 56 13.05 12.15 -7.65
N ILE A 57 12.80 10.91 -8.06
CA ILE A 57 11.60 10.14 -7.71
C ILE A 57 11.96 9.10 -6.67
N SER A 58 11.32 9.18 -5.51
CA SER A 58 11.38 8.17 -4.47
C SER A 58 10.02 7.45 -4.37
N THR A 59 10.04 6.14 -4.55
CA THR A 59 8.86 5.30 -4.37
C THR A 59 8.87 4.72 -2.97
N ASN A 60 7.88 5.06 -2.20
CA ASN A 60 7.55 4.44 -0.92
C ASN A 60 8.68 4.42 0.12
N GLU A 61 9.07 5.57 0.62
CA GLU A 61 9.98 5.71 1.78
C GLU A 61 11.30 4.91 1.74
N LEU A 62 11.77 4.52 0.56
CA LEU A 62 12.98 3.74 0.44
C LEU A 62 14.20 4.62 0.66
N ASN A 63 15.22 4.03 1.25
CA ASN A 63 16.58 4.50 1.50
C ASN A 63 16.77 6.00 1.78
N VAL A 64 16.46 6.90 0.84
CA VAL A 64 16.68 8.34 0.98
C VAL A 64 15.73 8.99 1.95
N VAL A 65 14.48 8.55 1.99
CA VAL A 65 13.45 9.16 2.85
C VAL A 65 13.56 8.68 4.30
N GLN A 66 14.09 7.49 4.54
CA GLN A 66 14.25 6.93 5.89
C GLN A 66 15.62 7.19 6.52
N LYS A 67 16.66 7.37 5.70
CA LYS A 67 18.01 7.54 6.24
C LYS A 67 18.18 8.94 6.82
N LYS A 68 18.58 8.98 8.08
CA LYS A 68 19.27 10.13 8.66
C LYS A 68 20.72 10.13 8.25
N SER A 69 21.29 11.30 8.04
CA SER A 69 22.71 11.47 7.81
C SER A 69 23.53 10.94 8.99
N GLU A 70 24.63 10.26 8.70
CA GLU A 70 25.58 9.82 9.72
C GLU A 70 26.33 10.99 10.40
N PHE A 71 26.30 12.19 9.81
CA PHE A 71 27.06 13.35 10.28
C PHE A 71 26.21 14.36 11.07
N ASP A 72 24.93 14.39 10.81
CA ASP A 72 23.97 15.26 11.48
C ASP A 72 22.58 14.58 11.52
N ASP A 73 21.68 15.07 12.34
CA ASP A 73 20.32 14.50 12.48
C ASP A 73 19.40 14.81 11.29
N SER A 74 19.88 15.37 10.17
CA SER A 74 19.09 15.68 8.99
C SER A 74 18.76 14.42 8.18
N PHE A 75 17.65 14.43 7.45
CA PHE A 75 17.35 13.39 6.48
C PHE A 75 18.09 13.63 5.16
N LEU A 76 18.51 12.55 4.48
CA LEU A 76 19.28 12.67 3.23
C LEU A 76 18.55 13.48 2.15
N PHE A 77 17.23 13.38 2.08
CA PHE A 77 16.46 14.12 1.09
C PHE A 77 16.55 15.66 1.27
N GLU A 78 16.84 16.14 2.49
CA GLU A 78 17.05 17.57 2.73
C GLU A 78 18.30 18.10 2.02
N LYS A 79 19.29 17.23 1.78
CA LYS A 79 20.57 17.55 1.15
C LYS A 79 20.56 17.48 -0.38
N LEU A 80 19.54 16.90 -0.98
CA LEU A 80 19.38 16.85 -2.43
C LEU A 80 19.00 18.24 -2.96
N GLN A 81 19.59 18.64 -4.09
CA GLN A 81 19.30 19.93 -4.75
C GLN A 81 18.11 19.84 -5.71
N ALA A 82 17.88 18.66 -6.28
CA ALA A 82 16.78 18.42 -7.20
C ALA A 82 15.41 18.61 -6.54
N LYS A 83 14.39 18.86 -7.35
CA LYS A 83 13.00 18.71 -6.92
C LYS A 83 12.70 17.23 -6.65
N ILE A 84 11.88 16.94 -5.65
CA ILE A 84 11.63 15.56 -5.22
C ILE A 84 10.16 15.21 -5.42
N ILE A 85 9.92 14.08 -6.06
CA ILE A 85 8.60 13.47 -6.19
C ILE A 85 8.56 12.25 -5.27
N PHE A 86 7.74 12.32 -4.24
CA PHE A 86 7.45 11.20 -3.35
C PHE A 86 6.18 10.51 -3.82
N ILE A 87 6.26 9.21 -4.10
CA ILE A 87 5.11 8.38 -4.45
C ILE A 87 4.87 7.40 -3.30
N HIS A 88 3.83 7.66 -2.51
CA HIS A 88 3.52 6.91 -1.31
C HIS A 88 2.52 5.79 -1.64
N HIS A 89 3.04 4.59 -1.85
CA HIS A 89 2.25 3.37 -2.09
C HIS A 89 1.77 2.70 -0.80
N ASP A 90 2.26 3.15 0.34
CA ASP A 90 1.84 2.78 1.68
C ASP A 90 1.51 4.03 2.50
N ASN A 91 1.02 3.85 3.72
CA ASN A 91 0.92 4.96 4.65
C ASN A 91 2.31 5.59 4.88
N LEU A 92 2.37 6.92 5.02
CA LEU A 92 3.62 7.71 5.17
C LEU A 92 4.57 7.16 6.25
N PHE A 93 4.03 6.52 7.28
CA PHE A 93 4.77 5.97 8.40
C PHE A 93 4.39 4.52 8.66
N SER A 94 4.22 3.72 7.59
CA SER A 94 3.86 2.30 7.68
C SER A 94 4.89 1.47 8.48
N ALA A 95 6.15 1.88 8.46
CA ALA A 95 7.17 1.35 9.34
C ALA A 95 6.98 1.95 10.74
N PHE A 96 7.09 1.06 11.77
CA PHE A 96 6.92 1.47 13.14
C PHE A 96 8.16 2.21 13.66
N HIS A 97 8.03 3.51 13.81
CA HIS A 97 9.07 4.41 14.33
C HIS A 97 8.63 5.06 15.63
N SER A 98 9.55 5.69 16.36
CA SER A 98 9.18 6.49 17.54
C SER A 98 8.41 7.75 17.14
N ILE A 99 7.60 8.28 18.07
CA ILE A 99 6.87 9.55 17.86
C ILE A 99 7.81 10.69 17.49
N SER A 100 8.96 10.76 18.19
CA SER A 100 9.99 11.79 17.92
C SER A 100 10.58 11.65 16.50
N TYR A 101 10.81 10.42 16.02
CA TYR A 101 11.25 10.21 14.63
C TYR A 101 10.21 10.72 13.62
N ILE A 102 8.95 10.38 13.83
CA ILE A 102 7.85 10.81 12.96
C ILE A 102 7.75 12.34 12.95
N ALA A 103 7.81 12.98 14.12
CA ALA A 103 7.79 14.44 14.25
C ALA A 103 8.97 15.10 13.50
N ASN A 104 10.18 14.59 13.68
CA ASN A 104 11.35 15.09 12.98
C ASN A 104 11.24 14.93 11.46
N LYS A 105 10.72 13.81 10.98
CA LYS A 105 10.52 13.55 9.56
C LYS A 105 9.47 14.50 8.96
N LEU A 106 8.36 14.75 9.64
CA LEU A 106 7.36 15.72 9.22
C LEU A 106 7.97 17.12 9.11
N GLN A 107 8.78 17.53 10.11
CA GLN A 107 9.47 18.81 10.06
C GLN A 107 10.43 18.89 8.88
N ALA A 108 11.22 17.86 8.63
CA ALA A 108 12.15 17.79 7.50
C ALA A 108 11.43 17.86 6.14
N LEU A 109 10.29 17.18 5.99
CA LEU A 109 9.45 17.29 4.79
C LEU A 109 8.89 18.72 4.62
N THR A 110 8.52 19.37 5.72
CA THR A 110 8.08 20.78 5.71
C THR A 110 9.21 21.71 5.23
N ASN A 111 10.44 21.49 5.67
CA ASN A 111 11.61 22.28 5.28
C ASN A 111 11.86 22.28 3.76
N ILE A 112 11.51 21.19 3.07
CA ILE A 112 11.67 21.04 1.62
C ILE A 112 10.37 21.22 0.83
N SER A 113 9.27 21.64 1.46
CA SER A 113 7.92 21.66 0.87
C SER A 113 7.82 22.44 -0.44
N GLN A 114 8.66 23.47 -0.63
CA GLN A 114 8.70 24.27 -1.87
C GLN A 114 9.27 23.53 -3.09
N ARG A 115 9.98 22.42 -2.87
CA ARG A 115 10.60 21.61 -3.92
C ARG A 115 10.24 20.15 -3.85
N SER A 116 9.21 19.77 -3.08
CA SER A 116 8.70 18.40 -2.98
C SER A 116 7.25 18.32 -3.41
N TYR A 117 6.92 17.19 -4.04
CA TYR A 117 5.58 16.82 -4.48
C TYR A 117 5.26 15.46 -3.89
N HIS A 118 4.08 15.33 -3.30
CA HIS A 118 3.66 14.12 -2.62
C HIS A 118 2.43 13.53 -3.30
N PHE A 119 2.57 12.33 -3.84
CA PHE A 119 1.49 11.56 -4.44
C PHE A 119 1.11 10.44 -3.48
N CYS A 120 -0.07 10.54 -2.87
CA CYS A 120 -0.53 9.67 -1.80
C CYS A 120 -1.72 8.84 -2.24
N LEU A 121 -1.76 7.56 -1.83
CA LEU A 121 -2.93 6.71 -2.00
C LEU A 121 -4.02 7.06 -1.00
N GLU A 122 -3.64 7.43 0.20
CA GLU A 122 -4.53 7.64 1.34
C GLU A 122 -4.86 9.12 1.52
N GLU A 123 -6.17 9.45 1.62
CA GLU A 123 -6.62 10.82 1.83
C GLU A 123 -6.09 11.37 3.16
N SER A 124 -6.10 10.55 4.22
CA SER A 124 -5.59 10.95 5.53
C SER A 124 -4.10 11.33 5.51
N ASN A 125 -3.30 10.77 4.59
CA ASN A 125 -1.92 11.19 4.40
C ASN A 125 -1.81 12.58 3.77
N ILE A 126 -2.72 12.91 2.85
CA ILE A 126 -2.80 14.25 2.24
C ILE A 126 -3.18 15.28 3.29
N ASP A 127 -4.17 14.97 4.13
CA ASP A 127 -4.62 15.85 5.20
C ASP A 127 -3.52 16.06 6.24
N LEU A 128 -2.79 15.00 6.61
CA LEU A 128 -1.62 15.08 7.48
C LEU A 128 -0.54 16.01 6.91
N LEU A 129 -0.20 15.85 5.64
CA LEU A 129 0.82 16.67 4.97
C LEU A 129 0.38 18.14 4.91
N LYS A 130 -0.88 18.41 4.58
CA LYS A 130 -1.45 19.76 4.58
C LYS A 130 -1.43 20.36 5.99
N ALA A 131 -1.81 19.60 7.02
CA ALA A 131 -1.75 20.06 8.41
C ALA A 131 -0.32 20.38 8.86
N ALA A 132 0.69 19.67 8.31
CA ALA A 132 2.10 19.99 8.51
C ALA A 132 2.62 21.15 7.64
N GLY A 133 1.77 21.81 6.83
CA GLY A 133 2.13 22.94 5.96
C GLY A 133 2.66 22.54 4.58
N ILE A 134 2.52 21.27 4.18
CA ILE A 134 2.95 20.76 2.87
C ILE A 134 1.74 20.74 1.93
N THR A 135 1.66 21.71 1.03
CA THR A 135 0.48 21.91 0.17
C THR A 135 0.53 21.13 -1.15
N ASN A 136 1.72 20.68 -1.59
CA ASN A 136 1.92 19.94 -2.82
C ASN A 136 1.67 18.43 -2.61
N ALA A 137 0.54 18.08 -2.02
CA ALA A 137 0.10 16.71 -1.78
C ALA A 137 -1.17 16.42 -2.58
N VAL A 138 -1.15 15.36 -3.40
CA VAL A 138 -2.19 15.01 -4.37
C VAL A 138 -2.54 13.54 -4.25
N LYS A 139 -3.82 13.21 -4.46
CA LYS A 139 -4.31 11.83 -4.54
C LYS A 139 -3.80 11.15 -5.79
N ILE A 140 -3.37 9.90 -5.65
CA ILE A 140 -3.06 9.00 -6.75
C ILE A 140 -3.68 7.63 -6.48
N ASN A 141 -4.04 6.91 -7.53
CA ASN A 141 -4.40 5.50 -7.42
C ASN A 141 -3.20 4.63 -7.80
N HIS A 142 -3.20 3.38 -7.34
CA HIS A 142 -2.30 2.38 -7.88
C HIS A 142 -2.53 2.18 -9.38
N ALA A 143 -1.50 1.74 -10.06
CA ALA A 143 -1.53 1.33 -11.44
C ALA A 143 -1.02 -0.11 -11.59
N SER A 144 -1.35 -0.75 -12.71
CA SER A 144 -0.78 -2.04 -13.09
C SER A 144 -0.23 -1.98 -14.50
N GLU A 145 0.79 -2.79 -14.74
CA GLU A 145 1.40 -2.99 -16.07
C GLU A 145 0.64 -4.00 -16.94
N PHE A 146 -0.33 -4.71 -16.35
CA PHE A 146 -1.16 -5.64 -17.10
C PHE A 146 -2.28 -4.90 -17.80
N THR A 147 -2.14 -4.69 -19.07
CA THR A 147 -3.10 -3.85 -19.83
C THR A 147 -4.03 -4.64 -20.73
N ALA A 148 -3.82 -5.94 -20.93
CA ALA A 148 -4.57 -6.70 -21.93
C ALA A 148 -4.52 -8.22 -21.74
N ALA A 149 -4.47 -8.73 -20.52
CA ALA A 149 -4.53 -10.17 -20.32
C ALA A 149 -5.93 -10.69 -20.69
N PRO A 150 -6.03 -11.77 -21.49
CA PRO A 150 -7.34 -12.32 -21.86
C PRO A 150 -8.04 -12.89 -20.64
N ILE A 151 -9.36 -12.71 -20.56
CA ILE A 151 -10.19 -13.35 -19.54
C ILE A 151 -10.34 -14.82 -19.87
N VAL A 152 -9.85 -15.69 -18.99
CA VAL A 152 -10.02 -17.14 -19.13
C VAL A 152 -11.33 -17.60 -18.50
N THR A 153 -11.96 -18.60 -19.12
CA THR A 153 -13.25 -19.14 -18.67
C THR A 153 -13.11 -20.36 -17.76
N GLN A 154 -11.94 -20.99 -17.76
CA GLN A 154 -11.65 -22.14 -16.89
C GLN A 154 -10.77 -21.71 -15.73
N SER A 155 -11.21 -22.05 -14.52
CA SER A 155 -10.43 -21.80 -13.31
C SER A 155 -9.68 -23.07 -12.89
N GLN A 156 -8.40 -22.93 -12.62
CA GLN A 156 -7.57 -23.98 -12.03
C GLN A 156 -7.73 -24.01 -10.50
N TRP A 157 -7.93 -22.82 -9.91
CA TRP A 157 -8.05 -22.62 -8.48
C TRP A 157 -9.45 -22.16 -8.10
N GLY A 158 -9.90 -22.52 -6.90
CA GLY A 158 -11.14 -22.01 -6.32
C GLY A 158 -10.97 -20.60 -5.76
N VAL A 159 -10.83 -20.48 -4.44
CA VAL A 159 -10.51 -19.22 -3.75
C VAL A 159 -9.01 -19.16 -3.54
N THR A 160 -8.37 -18.09 -3.96
CA THR A 160 -6.93 -17.87 -3.75
C THR A 160 -6.66 -16.62 -2.94
N PHE A 161 -5.58 -16.63 -2.18
CA PHE A 161 -5.01 -15.47 -1.54
C PHE A 161 -3.52 -15.41 -1.83
N ILE A 162 -3.04 -14.35 -2.49
CA ILE A 162 -1.61 -14.13 -2.72
C ILE A 162 -1.13 -13.02 -1.81
N GLY A 163 -0.16 -13.29 -0.96
CA GLY A 163 0.45 -12.28 -0.10
C GLY A 163 0.85 -12.82 1.26
N HIS A 164 1.36 -11.90 2.08
CA HIS A 164 1.79 -12.24 3.42
C HIS A 164 0.62 -12.26 4.39
N LEU A 165 0.51 -13.30 5.16
CA LEU A 165 -0.27 -13.27 6.39
C LEU A 165 0.51 -12.54 7.50
N MET A 166 1.78 -12.21 7.27
CA MET A 166 2.67 -11.43 8.14
C MET A 166 2.83 -12.01 9.56
N SER A 167 2.70 -13.31 9.75
CA SER A 167 2.69 -13.93 11.09
C SER A 167 3.99 -13.73 11.85
N SER A 168 5.11 -13.63 11.14
CA SER A 168 6.41 -13.37 11.77
C SER A 168 6.53 -11.96 12.38
N LEU A 169 5.69 -11.02 11.99
CA LEU A 169 5.61 -9.69 12.60
C LEU A 169 4.65 -9.63 13.79
N ASN A 170 3.91 -10.71 14.05
CA ASN A 170 2.77 -10.73 14.95
C ASN A 170 3.08 -11.14 16.36
N LEU A 171 4.28 -11.49 16.64
CA LEU A 171 4.70 -11.94 17.95
C LEU A 171 5.01 -10.79 18.90
N TYR A 172 4.50 -9.59 18.60
CA TYR A 172 4.41 -8.56 19.61
C TYR A 172 3.11 -8.79 20.40
N PRO A 173 3.18 -9.23 21.66
CA PRO A 173 2.01 -9.17 22.54
C PRO A 173 1.40 -7.78 22.44
N ALA A 174 0.08 -7.67 22.54
CA ALA A 174 -0.57 -6.36 22.56
C ALA A 174 0.09 -5.41 23.58
N ASP A 175 0.55 -5.96 24.69
CA ASP A 175 1.28 -5.27 25.76
C ASP A 175 2.64 -4.68 25.33
N SER A 176 3.24 -5.17 24.23
CA SER A 176 4.54 -4.67 23.73
C SER A 176 4.41 -3.47 22.80
N VAL A 177 3.19 -3.14 22.39
CA VAL A 177 2.88 -1.96 21.57
C VAL A 177 2.17 -0.96 22.47
N PRO A 178 2.70 0.25 22.67
CA PRO A 178 1.99 1.28 23.42
C PRO A 178 0.57 1.48 22.84
N GLY A 179 -0.45 1.48 23.71
CA GLY A 179 -1.85 1.48 23.27
C GLY A 179 -2.34 0.19 22.61
N GLY A 180 -1.53 -0.88 22.59
CA GLY A 180 -1.75 -2.10 21.82
C GLY A 180 -3.08 -2.80 22.10
N ASN A 181 -3.55 -2.82 23.34
CA ASN A 181 -4.85 -3.40 23.68
C ASN A 181 -6.00 -2.65 22.99
N HIS A 182 -5.97 -1.32 22.98
CA HIS A 182 -6.96 -0.51 22.27
C HIS A 182 -6.87 -0.73 20.74
N LEU A 183 -5.65 -0.74 20.19
CA LEU A 183 -5.43 -1.00 18.76
C LEU A 183 -5.88 -2.39 18.33
N GLN A 184 -5.69 -3.40 19.20
CA GLN A 184 -6.17 -4.75 18.96
C GLN A 184 -7.70 -4.80 18.90
N VAL A 185 -8.38 -4.17 19.83
CA VAL A 185 -9.85 -4.07 19.85
C VAL A 185 -10.35 -3.35 18.60
N MET A 186 -9.71 -2.25 18.21
CA MET A 186 -10.05 -1.55 16.97
C MET A 186 -9.89 -2.45 15.74
N ALA A 187 -8.79 -3.19 15.65
CA ALA A 187 -8.54 -4.12 14.54
C ALA A 187 -9.64 -5.18 14.43
N TRP A 188 -10.12 -5.71 15.55
CA TRP A 188 -11.21 -6.69 15.59
C TRP A 188 -12.57 -6.08 15.28
N ASN A 189 -12.85 -4.89 15.81
CA ASN A 189 -14.13 -4.21 15.60
C ASN A 189 -14.33 -3.80 14.14
N ARG A 190 -13.27 -3.63 13.39
CA ARG A 190 -13.32 -3.24 11.98
C ARG A 190 -14.22 -4.15 11.13
N PHE A 191 -14.26 -5.45 11.42
CA PHE A 191 -15.10 -6.41 10.69
C PHE A 191 -16.44 -6.73 11.36
N SER A 192 -16.61 -6.33 12.63
CA SER A 192 -17.85 -6.60 13.36
C SER A 192 -18.84 -5.44 13.35
N GLN A 193 -18.42 -4.23 12.97
CA GLN A 193 -19.22 -3.01 13.09
C GLN A 193 -19.44 -2.26 11.77
N SER A 194 -19.16 -2.88 10.62
CA SER A 194 -19.34 -2.27 9.29
C SER A 194 -18.67 -0.92 9.09
N SER A 195 -17.73 -0.56 9.96
CA SER A 195 -17.00 0.69 9.87
C SER A 195 -15.54 0.42 9.53
N TYR A 196 -15.14 0.82 8.33
CA TYR A 196 -13.76 0.70 7.86
C TYR A 196 -12.92 1.94 8.16
N ALA A 197 -13.56 3.04 8.57
CA ALA A 197 -12.87 4.26 8.94
C ALA A 197 -12.21 4.10 10.31
N VAL A 198 -10.88 4.04 10.31
CA VAL A 198 -10.06 3.90 11.52
C VAL A 198 -9.63 5.27 12.05
N GLN A 199 -9.55 6.26 11.17
CA GLN A 199 -9.06 7.60 11.50
C GLN A 199 -9.83 8.26 12.66
N PRO A 200 -11.19 8.27 12.70
CA PRO A 200 -11.93 8.87 13.80
C PRO A 200 -11.65 8.20 15.16
N ASP A 201 -11.42 6.89 15.18
CA ASP A 201 -11.10 6.17 16.41
C ASP A 201 -9.69 6.51 16.88
N ILE A 202 -8.72 6.66 15.97
CA ILE A 202 -7.37 7.12 16.29
C ILE A 202 -7.40 8.55 16.85
N GLU A 203 -8.20 9.44 16.26
CA GLU A 203 -8.40 10.81 16.75
C GLU A 203 -8.96 10.83 18.19
N ASN A 204 -9.88 9.94 18.50
CA ASN A 204 -10.40 9.78 19.86
C ASN A 204 -9.33 9.24 20.82
N LEU A 205 -8.50 8.27 20.38
CA LEU A 205 -7.44 7.71 21.21
C LEU A 205 -6.39 8.76 21.60
N VAL A 206 -6.03 9.68 20.70
CA VAL A 206 -5.06 10.75 21.02
C VAL A 206 -5.64 11.85 21.92
N GLN A 207 -6.94 11.81 22.24
CA GLN A 207 -7.56 12.66 23.25
C GLN A 207 -7.68 11.96 24.61
N ASP A 208 -7.44 10.64 24.70
CA ASP A 208 -7.50 9.90 25.95
C ASP A 208 -6.22 10.09 26.77
N PRO A 209 -6.29 10.73 27.96
CA PRO A 209 -5.11 10.96 28.79
C PRO A 209 -4.40 9.67 29.25
N HIS A 210 -5.12 8.55 29.38
CA HIS A 210 -4.52 7.27 29.75
C HIS A 210 -3.71 6.67 28.61
N VAL A 211 -4.22 6.79 27.38
CA VAL A 211 -3.48 6.40 26.17
C VAL A 211 -2.24 7.25 26.01
N LEU A 212 -2.38 8.58 26.07
CA LEU A 212 -1.23 9.50 25.97
C LEU A 212 -0.17 9.24 27.04
N ALA A 213 -0.58 9.02 28.29
CA ALA A 213 0.36 8.70 29.36
C ALA A 213 1.13 7.39 29.08
N SER A 214 0.49 6.40 28.45
CA SER A 214 1.14 5.13 28.07
C SER A 214 2.14 5.28 26.93
N LEU A 215 1.96 6.29 26.06
CA LEU A 215 2.83 6.57 24.92
C LEU A 215 4.08 7.39 25.29
N GLY A 216 4.11 7.96 26.48
CA GLY A 216 5.25 8.73 26.99
C GLY A 216 5.18 10.24 26.74
N PRO A 217 6.19 11.00 27.19
CA PRO A 217 6.11 12.46 27.29
C PRO A 217 6.13 13.20 25.95
N ASP A 218 6.44 12.53 24.83
CA ASP A 218 6.47 13.14 23.51
C ASP A 218 5.10 13.11 22.81
N ALA A 219 4.17 12.30 23.32
CA ALA A 219 2.85 12.12 22.73
C ALA A 219 2.00 13.40 22.79
N ASP A 220 1.99 14.09 23.93
CA ASP A 220 1.24 15.34 24.10
C ASP A 220 1.78 16.49 23.25
N LYS A 221 3.09 16.47 22.94
CA LYS A 221 3.77 17.56 22.26
C LYS A 221 3.56 17.53 20.73
N ASN A 222 3.25 16.35 20.19
CA ASN A 222 3.24 16.11 18.75
C ASN A 222 2.03 15.28 18.32
N GLN A 223 0.82 15.84 18.41
CA GLN A 223 -0.42 15.12 18.11
C GLN A 223 -0.42 14.43 16.76
N LEU A 224 0.02 15.11 15.67
CA LEU A 224 0.08 14.51 14.33
C LEU A 224 1.01 13.29 14.28
N ALA A 225 2.19 13.40 14.90
CA ALA A 225 3.13 12.27 14.97
C ALA A 225 2.57 11.12 15.81
N THR A 226 1.84 11.44 16.89
CA THR A 226 1.20 10.45 17.77
C THR A 226 0.09 9.69 17.03
N GLN A 227 -0.75 10.38 16.26
CA GLN A 227 -1.75 9.74 15.39
C GLN A 227 -1.08 8.75 14.43
N GLN A 228 -0.04 9.18 13.73
CA GLN A 228 0.67 8.31 12.77
C GLN A 228 1.38 7.14 13.45
N PHE A 229 1.89 7.32 14.65
CA PHE A 229 2.44 6.25 15.46
C PHE A 229 1.39 5.18 15.78
N LEU A 230 0.17 5.58 16.15
CA LEU A 230 -0.94 4.67 16.42
C LEU A 230 -1.41 3.95 15.14
N VAL A 231 -1.49 4.64 13.99
CA VAL A 231 -1.80 4.01 12.70
C VAL A 231 -0.76 2.95 12.32
N ALA A 232 0.52 3.25 12.48
CA ALA A 232 1.60 2.29 12.25
C ALA A 232 1.52 1.09 13.23
N GLY A 233 1.15 1.36 14.49
CA GLY A 233 0.88 0.32 15.50
C GLY A 233 -0.29 -0.57 15.10
N LEU A 234 -1.39 0.01 14.63
CA LEU A 234 -2.57 -0.72 14.15
C LEU A 234 -2.24 -1.66 12.99
N ASN A 235 -1.38 -1.23 12.07
CA ASN A 235 -0.96 -2.05 10.94
C ASN A 235 -0.36 -3.40 11.35
N LYS A 236 0.24 -3.50 12.54
CA LYS A 236 0.78 -4.76 13.07
C LYS A 236 -0.29 -5.84 13.29
N PHE A 237 -1.54 -5.43 13.47
CA PHE A 237 -2.66 -6.36 13.63
C PHE A 237 -3.28 -6.82 12.29
N SER A 238 -2.78 -6.34 11.17
CA SER A 238 -3.29 -6.71 9.83
C SER A 238 -3.24 -8.21 9.57
N SER A 239 -2.21 -8.86 10.03
CA SER A 239 -1.98 -10.26 9.76
C SER A 239 -2.86 -11.20 10.59
N PRO A 240 -2.94 -11.08 11.92
CA PRO A 240 -3.90 -11.87 12.70
C PRO A 240 -5.31 -11.73 12.15
N MET A 241 -5.69 -10.51 11.77
CA MET A 241 -6.98 -10.21 11.20
C MET A 241 -7.20 -10.93 9.87
N ARG A 242 -6.24 -10.91 8.95
CA ARG A 242 -6.31 -11.67 7.68
C ARG A 242 -6.47 -13.16 7.93
N GLY A 243 -5.66 -13.71 8.84
CA GLY A 243 -5.74 -15.12 9.21
C GLY A 243 -7.10 -15.47 9.78
N GLN A 244 -7.66 -14.66 10.68
CA GLN A 244 -8.97 -14.89 11.24
C GLN A 244 -10.06 -14.85 10.17
N LEU A 245 -10.02 -13.86 9.28
CA LEU A 245 -11.01 -13.73 8.21
C LEU A 245 -10.98 -14.93 7.27
N ILE A 246 -9.80 -15.35 6.82
CA ILE A 246 -9.64 -16.55 6.01
C ILE A 246 -10.15 -17.80 6.76
N SER A 247 -9.96 -17.88 8.07
CA SER A 247 -10.41 -18.99 8.90
C SER A 247 -11.94 -19.17 8.96
N THR A 248 -12.69 -18.13 8.60
CA THR A 248 -14.16 -18.21 8.53
C THR A 248 -14.66 -18.94 7.29
N ILE A 249 -13.83 -19.11 6.25
CA ILE A 249 -14.18 -19.82 5.03
C ILE A 249 -14.14 -21.33 5.30
N LYS A 250 -15.31 -21.98 5.41
CA LYS A 250 -15.39 -23.39 5.80
C LYS A 250 -15.65 -24.33 4.63
N ASN A 251 -16.47 -23.92 3.66
CA ASN A 251 -17.05 -24.81 2.65
C ASN A 251 -16.33 -24.73 1.29
N HIS A 252 -15.28 -23.94 1.20
CA HIS A 252 -14.51 -23.75 -0.02
C HIS A 252 -13.02 -24.01 0.24
N ARG A 253 -12.34 -24.62 -0.72
CA ARG A 253 -10.90 -24.72 -0.70
C ARG A 253 -10.30 -23.33 -0.89
N VAL A 254 -9.33 -22.99 -0.04
CA VAL A 254 -8.55 -21.75 -0.11
C VAL A 254 -7.10 -22.10 -0.33
N ASP A 255 -6.51 -21.65 -1.44
CA ASP A 255 -5.09 -21.80 -1.73
C ASP A 255 -4.36 -20.48 -1.43
N ILE A 256 -3.40 -20.52 -0.51
CA ILE A 256 -2.61 -19.38 -0.07
C ILE A 256 -1.24 -19.46 -0.70
N PHE A 257 -0.89 -18.50 -1.56
CA PHE A 257 0.40 -18.38 -2.21
C PHE A 257 1.28 -17.37 -1.47
N GLY A 258 2.41 -17.82 -0.95
CA GLY A 258 3.27 -17.03 -0.10
C GLY A 258 2.99 -17.28 1.38
N GLY A 259 2.61 -16.23 2.10
CA GLY A 259 2.45 -16.33 3.54
C GLY A 259 3.79 -16.57 4.25
N ASP A 260 3.74 -17.11 5.45
CA ASP A 260 4.92 -17.26 6.29
C ASP A 260 5.85 -18.40 5.89
N LEU A 261 5.36 -19.32 5.09
CA LEU A 261 6.17 -20.44 4.57
C LEU A 261 7.34 -19.93 3.72
N SER A 262 7.20 -18.78 3.07
CA SER A 262 8.25 -18.17 2.26
C SER A 262 9.46 -17.72 3.07
N TYR A 263 9.33 -17.52 4.39
CA TYR A 263 10.40 -17.06 5.27
C TYR A 263 10.98 -18.16 6.19
N GLY A 264 10.52 -19.41 6.05
CA GLY A 264 11.00 -20.51 6.88
C GLY A 264 10.71 -20.37 8.38
N ARG A 265 9.80 -19.50 8.79
CA ARG A 265 9.47 -19.19 10.18
C ARG A 265 8.03 -19.60 10.49
N ILE A 266 7.85 -20.88 10.77
CA ILE A 266 6.60 -21.39 11.34
C ILE A 266 6.80 -21.52 12.87
N ASP A 267 7.01 -20.40 13.54
CA ASP A 267 7.15 -20.43 15.00
C ASP A 267 5.80 -20.48 15.73
N ASN A 268 4.71 -20.18 15.02
CA ASN A 268 3.36 -20.30 15.56
C ASN A 268 2.39 -20.65 14.43
N PRO A 269 1.85 -21.87 14.37
CA PRO A 269 0.84 -22.20 13.38
C PRO A 269 -0.39 -21.31 13.63
N LEU A 270 -0.64 -20.40 12.70
CA LEU A 270 -1.89 -19.65 12.66
C LEU A 270 -3.05 -20.66 12.73
N LEU A 271 -4.14 -20.26 13.39
CA LEU A 271 -5.38 -21.07 13.43
C LEU A 271 -5.82 -21.51 12.02
N VAL A 272 -5.48 -20.73 11.00
CA VAL A 272 -5.68 -21.00 9.58
C VAL A 272 -4.90 -22.23 9.09
N LEU A 273 -3.67 -22.46 9.57
CA LEU A 273 -2.83 -23.61 9.14
C LEU A 273 -3.43 -24.97 9.51
N GLN A 274 -4.33 -25.01 10.47
CA GLN A 274 -4.92 -26.25 10.99
C GLN A 274 -6.24 -26.62 10.28
N GLN A 275 -6.71 -25.81 9.33
CA GLN A 275 -7.97 -26.09 8.65
C GLN A 275 -7.73 -26.97 7.43
N SER A 276 -8.52 -28.03 7.30
CA SER A 276 -8.39 -29.02 6.22
C SER A 276 -8.69 -28.46 4.82
N ASN A 277 -9.39 -27.33 4.73
CA ASN A 277 -9.72 -26.67 3.47
C ASN A 277 -8.74 -25.56 3.07
N VAL A 278 -7.74 -25.24 3.91
CA VAL A 278 -6.71 -24.24 3.60
C VAL A 278 -5.42 -24.96 3.18
N HIS A 279 -4.91 -24.60 2.00
CA HIS A 279 -3.74 -25.20 1.40
C HIS A 279 -2.68 -24.12 1.13
N TYR A 280 -1.48 -24.33 1.66
CA TYR A 280 -0.35 -23.46 1.40
C TYR A 280 0.38 -23.87 0.14
N GLN A 281 0.59 -22.93 -0.73
CA GLN A 281 1.33 -23.06 -1.97
C GLN A 281 2.67 -22.30 -1.86
N PRO A 282 3.70 -22.69 -2.63
CA PRO A 282 4.93 -21.92 -2.71
C PRO A 282 4.66 -20.45 -3.05
N ALA A 283 5.49 -19.55 -2.53
CA ALA A 283 5.47 -18.15 -2.96
C ALA A 283 5.73 -18.03 -4.46
N THR A 284 5.07 -17.07 -5.10
CA THR A 284 5.33 -16.77 -6.51
C THR A 284 6.77 -16.30 -6.68
N GLN A 285 7.46 -16.85 -7.68
CA GLN A 285 8.87 -16.54 -7.95
C GLN A 285 9.03 -15.15 -8.57
N ASN A 286 8.05 -14.76 -9.34
CA ASN A 286 8.02 -13.51 -10.06
C ASN A 286 6.57 -13.03 -10.26
N TYR A 287 6.43 -11.88 -10.86
CA TYR A 287 5.14 -11.25 -11.05
C TYR A 287 4.27 -11.92 -12.12
N GLN A 288 4.89 -12.55 -13.13
CA GLN A 288 4.16 -13.31 -14.16
C GLN A 288 3.47 -14.54 -13.56
N ASP A 289 4.12 -15.20 -12.60
CA ASP A 289 3.52 -16.31 -11.87
C ASP A 289 2.28 -15.86 -11.10
N ALA A 290 2.36 -14.71 -10.41
CA ALA A 290 1.22 -14.12 -9.72
C ALA A 290 0.06 -13.83 -10.68
N CYS A 291 0.37 -13.24 -11.85
CA CYS A 291 -0.59 -12.97 -12.91
C CYS A 291 -1.31 -14.24 -13.38
N GLY A 292 -0.55 -15.30 -13.64
CA GLY A 292 -1.10 -16.62 -14.04
C GLY A 292 -2.07 -17.19 -12.99
N ILE A 293 -1.73 -17.04 -11.70
CA ILE A 293 -2.62 -17.45 -10.60
C ILE A 293 -3.88 -16.57 -10.56
N TYR A 294 -3.73 -15.24 -10.62
CA TYR A 294 -4.87 -14.33 -10.63
C TYR A 294 -5.85 -14.65 -11.76
N GLN A 295 -5.33 -14.88 -12.95
CA GLN A 295 -6.11 -15.17 -14.13
C GLN A 295 -6.86 -16.51 -14.02
N SER A 296 -6.19 -17.54 -13.48
CA SER A 296 -6.70 -18.91 -13.39
C SER A 296 -7.47 -19.22 -12.09
N SER A 297 -7.66 -18.23 -11.21
CA SER A 297 -8.46 -18.36 -10.00
C SER A 297 -9.91 -17.98 -10.23
N ARG A 298 -10.84 -18.74 -9.63
CA ARG A 298 -12.26 -18.38 -9.62
C ARG A 298 -12.50 -17.09 -8.86
N ILE A 299 -11.91 -16.98 -7.66
CA ILE A 299 -11.98 -15.80 -6.80
C ILE A 299 -10.59 -15.53 -6.25
N ASN A 300 -10.10 -14.33 -6.47
CA ASN A 300 -8.90 -13.82 -5.80
C ASN A 300 -9.34 -12.99 -4.61
N LEU A 301 -9.10 -13.51 -3.41
CA LEU A 301 -9.43 -12.81 -2.18
C LEU A 301 -8.38 -11.74 -1.90
N ASN A 302 -8.83 -10.52 -1.70
CA ASN A 302 -8.02 -9.43 -1.22
C ASN A 302 -8.48 -8.99 0.16
N ILE A 303 -7.54 -8.87 1.09
CA ILE A 303 -7.77 -8.33 2.43
C ILE A 303 -6.69 -7.27 2.65
N SER A 304 -7.11 -6.02 2.68
CA SER A 304 -6.20 -4.88 2.83
C SER A 304 -5.51 -4.89 4.19
N SER A 305 -4.36 -4.22 4.27
CA SER A 305 -3.72 -3.98 5.56
C SER A 305 -4.41 -2.83 6.31
N LEU A 306 -4.29 -2.83 7.62
CA LEU A 306 -4.91 -1.83 8.50
C LEU A 306 -4.22 -0.46 8.44
N GLN A 307 -3.15 -0.33 7.69
CA GLN A 307 -2.53 0.98 7.43
C GLN A 307 -3.37 1.87 6.50
N PHE A 308 -4.29 1.26 5.73
CA PHE A 308 -5.17 1.98 4.83
C PHE A 308 -6.54 2.14 5.45
N ASP A 309 -7.09 3.33 5.36
CA ASP A 309 -8.44 3.67 5.79
C ASP A 309 -9.41 3.64 4.62
N THR A 310 -9.12 4.38 3.57
CA THR A 310 -9.98 4.52 2.39
C THR A 310 -9.38 3.89 1.13
N ALA A 311 -8.06 3.82 1.04
CA ALA A 311 -7.35 3.46 -0.18
C ALA A 311 -7.50 1.99 -0.59
N VAL A 312 -7.44 1.79 -1.90
CA VAL A 312 -7.46 0.49 -2.56
C VAL A 312 -6.01 0.05 -2.81
N ASN A 313 -5.63 -1.13 -2.36
CA ASN A 313 -4.27 -1.63 -2.56
C ASN A 313 -4.01 -2.11 -4.01
N ASN A 314 -2.74 -2.22 -4.38
CA ASN A 314 -2.31 -2.57 -5.73
C ASN A 314 -2.84 -3.93 -6.22
N ARG A 315 -3.06 -4.90 -5.33
CA ARG A 315 -3.53 -6.24 -5.72
C ARG A 315 -4.84 -6.22 -6.48
N ILE A 316 -5.76 -5.30 -6.15
CA ILE A 316 -7.03 -5.20 -6.85
C ILE A 316 -6.81 -4.87 -8.32
N PHE A 317 -5.95 -3.91 -8.62
CA PHE A 317 -5.61 -3.52 -9.99
C PHE A 317 -4.89 -4.66 -10.73
N ASP A 318 -3.94 -5.31 -10.06
CA ASP A 318 -3.20 -6.43 -10.62
C ASP A 318 -4.10 -7.62 -10.95
N VAL A 319 -5.03 -7.97 -10.06
CA VAL A 319 -5.99 -9.05 -10.28
C VAL A 319 -6.90 -8.73 -11.46
N VAL A 320 -7.54 -7.56 -11.44
CA VAL A 320 -8.51 -7.18 -12.47
C VAL A 320 -7.85 -7.06 -13.83
N LEU A 321 -6.70 -6.39 -13.92
CA LEU A 321 -6.01 -6.15 -15.18
C LEU A 321 -5.29 -7.39 -15.73
N SER A 322 -5.00 -8.38 -14.89
CA SER A 322 -4.59 -9.70 -15.37
C SER A 322 -5.75 -10.58 -15.83
N GLY A 323 -6.98 -10.08 -15.86
CA GLY A 323 -8.16 -10.84 -16.24
C GLY A 323 -8.68 -11.77 -15.15
N GLY A 324 -8.31 -11.54 -13.88
CA GLY A 324 -8.83 -12.23 -12.70
C GLY A 324 -10.15 -11.63 -12.19
N PHE A 325 -10.79 -12.31 -11.25
CA PHE A 325 -11.93 -11.80 -10.49
C PHE A 325 -11.50 -11.58 -9.04
N VAL A 326 -11.73 -10.38 -8.50
CA VAL A 326 -11.38 -10.02 -7.13
C VAL A 326 -12.60 -9.98 -6.23
N LEU A 327 -12.45 -10.46 -5.00
CA LEU A 327 -13.36 -10.22 -3.89
C LEU A 327 -12.54 -9.56 -2.76
N THR A 328 -12.92 -8.38 -2.31
CA THR A 328 -12.12 -7.56 -1.42
C THR A 328 -12.90 -7.04 -0.22
N ASP A 329 -12.21 -6.68 0.85
CA ASP A 329 -12.80 -5.89 1.92
C ASP A 329 -13.23 -4.51 1.40
N ARG A 330 -14.36 -4.00 1.91
CA ARG A 330 -14.95 -2.73 1.48
C ARG A 330 -14.02 -1.57 1.79
N ARG A 331 -13.82 -0.68 0.80
CA ARG A 331 -13.03 0.55 0.91
C ARG A 331 -13.77 1.70 0.23
N LYS A 332 -13.75 2.89 0.83
CA LYS A 332 -14.42 4.07 0.27
C LYS A 332 -13.94 4.33 -1.17
N ASP A 333 -12.62 4.39 -1.37
CA ASP A 333 -12.05 4.71 -2.68
C ASP A 333 -12.41 3.69 -3.77
N LEU A 334 -12.74 2.44 -3.40
CA LEU A 334 -13.22 1.46 -4.38
C LEU A 334 -14.54 1.89 -5.01
N PHE A 335 -15.42 2.52 -4.23
CA PHE A 335 -16.72 3.02 -4.71
C PHE A 335 -16.58 4.27 -5.59
N ASP A 336 -15.47 5.00 -5.43
CA ASP A 336 -15.16 6.16 -6.27
C ASP A 336 -14.60 5.74 -7.64
N ILE A 337 -14.00 4.54 -7.75
CA ILE A 337 -13.27 4.10 -8.94
C ILE A 337 -13.89 2.89 -9.66
N CYS A 338 -14.88 2.22 -9.08
CA CYS A 338 -15.49 1.01 -9.63
C CYS A 338 -17.00 1.04 -9.50
N SER A 339 -17.69 1.04 -10.62
CA SER A 339 -19.17 1.00 -10.66
C SER A 339 -19.77 -0.27 -10.07
N PHE A 340 -18.96 -1.32 -9.94
CA PHE A 340 -19.34 -2.64 -9.43
C PHE A 340 -18.80 -2.91 -8.02
N ALA A 341 -18.35 -1.88 -7.31
CA ALA A 341 -17.70 -2.00 -6.00
C ALA A 341 -18.51 -2.83 -5.00
N ASP A 342 -19.82 -2.63 -4.93
CA ASP A 342 -20.70 -3.37 -4.04
C ASP A 342 -20.72 -4.87 -4.35
N ALA A 343 -20.66 -5.25 -5.63
CA ALA A 343 -20.65 -6.65 -6.04
C ALA A 343 -19.36 -7.39 -5.65
N ILE A 344 -18.23 -6.70 -5.65
CA ILE A 344 -16.89 -7.28 -5.41
C ILE A 344 -16.30 -6.98 -4.03
N SER A 345 -17.03 -6.29 -3.16
CA SER A 345 -16.56 -6.00 -1.81
C SER A 345 -17.45 -6.64 -0.75
N PHE A 346 -16.90 -6.80 0.45
CA PHE A 346 -17.62 -7.31 1.62
C PHE A 346 -17.29 -6.47 2.86
N GLU A 347 -18.25 -6.38 3.77
CA GLU A 347 -18.09 -5.70 5.06
C GLU A 347 -17.88 -6.69 6.21
N THR A 348 -18.53 -7.87 6.13
CA THR A 348 -18.49 -8.86 7.20
C THR A 348 -17.98 -10.21 6.71
N PRO A 349 -17.51 -11.09 7.60
CA PRO A 349 -17.15 -12.46 7.25
C PRO A 349 -18.32 -13.24 6.65
N GLU A 350 -19.55 -12.98 7.10
CA GLU A 350 -20.77 -13.61 6.60
C GLU A 350 -21.00 -13.23 5.15
N GLU A 351 -20.97 -11.93 4.83
CA GLU A 351 -21.12 -11.42 3.46
C GLU A 351 -20.01 -11.95 2.55
N MET A 352 -18.76 -12.01 3.05
CA MET A 352 -17.65 -12.61 2.30
C MET A 352 -17.97 -14.06 1.92
N ASN A 353 -18.45 -14.86 2.87
CA ASN A 353 -18.77 -16.27 2.63
C ASN A 353 -19.97 -16.45 1.69
N GLU A 354 -20.99 -15.60 1.79
CA GLU A 354 -22.13 -15.58 0.88
C GLU A 354 -21.69 -15.26 -0.55
N LYS A 355 -20.85 -14.25 -0.75
CA LYS A 355 -20.31 -13.89 -2.07
C LYS A 355 -19.38 -14.97 -2.62
N ILE A 356 -18.55 -15.61 -1.79
CA ILE A 356 -17.73 -16.76 -2.19
C ILE A 356 -18.63 -17.90 -2.69
N ALA A 357 -19.69 -18.25 -1.94
CA ALA A 357 -20.62 -19.28 -2.33
C ALA A 357 -21.34 -18.93 -3.65
N TYR A 358 -21.83 -17.71 -3.77
CA TYR A 358 -22.52 -17.22 -4.97
C TYR A 358 -21.63 -17.29 -6.23
N TYR A 359 -20.41 -16.76 -6.16
CA TYR A 359 -19.50 -16.73 -7.31
C TYR A 359 -18.84 -18.08 -7.60
N SER A 360 -18.81 -19.00 -6.64
CA SER A 360 -18.33 -20.37 -6.84
C SER A 360 -19.36 -21.28 -7.49
N ASP A 361 -20.65 -20.96 -7.38
CA ASP A 361 -21.74 -21.74 -7.97
C ASP A 361 -21.75 -21.61 -9.50
N THR A 362 -21.68 -22.74 -10.19
CA THR A 362 -21.73 -22.80 -11.66
C THR A 362 -23.05 -22.32 -12.25
N ALA A 363 -24.16 -22.37 -11.50
CA ALA A 363 -25.44 -21.83 -11.91
C ALA A 363 -25.37 -20.30 -12.16
N ASN A 364 -24.43 -19.61 -11.53
CA ASN A 364 -24.23 -18.17 -11.66
C ASN A 364 -23.15 -17.79 -12.70
N ASN A 365 -22.63 -18.75 -13.48
CA ASN A 365 -21.48 -18.50 -14.39
C ASN A 365 -21.72 -17.33 -15.35
N VAL A 366 -22.88 -17.19 -15.94
CA VAL A 366 -23.18 -16.10 -16.89
C VAL A 366 -22.97 -14.75 -16.18
N ARG A 367 -23.64 -14.53 -15.05
CA ARG A 367 -23.54 -13.29 -14.28
C ARG A 367 -22.11 -13.04 -13.77
N TYR A 368 -21.42 -14.10 -13.34
CA TYR A 368 -20.04 -14.02 -12.90
C TYR A 368 -19.12 -13.53 -14.03
N PHE A 369 -19.22 -14.10 -15.24
CA PHE A 369 -18.36 -13.71 -16.35
C PHE A 369 -18.72 -12.32 -16.90
N ASP A 370 -20.02 -11.96 -16.95
CA ASP A 370 -20.43 -10.62 -17.34
C ASP A 370 -19.85 -9.56 -16.38
N LEU A 371 -19.95 -9.79 -15.08
CA LEU A 371 -19.38 -8.90 -14.07
C LEU A 371 -17.85 -8.82 -14.20
N LYS A 372 -17.18 -9.96 -14.33
CA LYS A 372 -15.72 -10.04 -14.49
C LYS A 372 -15.25 -9.23 -15.71
N MET A 373 -15.93 -9.36 -16.84
CA MET A 373 -15.64 -8.60 -18.06
C MET A 373 -15.90 -7.11 -17.88
N ALA A 374 -17.02 -6.74 -17.27
CA ALA A 374 -17.39 -5.33 -17.08
C ALA A 374 -16.37 -4.58 -16.22
N ILE A 375 -15.93 -5.19 -15.10
CA ILE A 375 -14.91 -4.61 -14.22
C ILE A 375 -13.56 -4.49 -14.97
N HIS A 376 -13.17 -5.52 -15.70
CA HIS A 376 -11.92 -5.50 -16.47
C HIS A 376 -11.91 -4.35 -17.50
N GLU A 377 -13.01 -4.16 -18.25
CA GLU A 377 -13.13 -3.07 -19.22
C GLU A 377 -13.08 -1.68 -18.55
N GLU A 378 -13.71 -1.52 -17.39
CA GLU A 378 -13.66 -0.27 -16.64
C GLU A 378 -12.23 0.07 -16.17
N PHE A 379 -11.49 -0.92 -15.68
CA PHE A 379 -10.16 -0.71 -15.11
C PHE A 379 -9.07 -0.50 -16.18
N LYS A 380 -9.14 -1.20 -17.32
CA LYS A 380 -8.06 -1.19 -18.31
C LYS A 380 -7.83 0.19 -18.97
N SER A 381 -8.84 1.04 -18.96
CA SER A 381 -8.75 2.39 -19.54
C SER A 381 -8.17 3.44 -18.57
N SER A 382 -8.15 3.14 -17.26
CA SER A 382 -7.94 4.15 -16.23
C SER A 382 -6.76 3.89 -15.30
N PHE A 383 -6.37 2.62 -15.07
CA PHE A 383 -5.42 2.29 -14.01
C PHE A 383 -4.12 1.67 -14.54
N THR A 384 -3.56 2.30 -15.58
CA THR A 384 -2.25 1.95 -16.15
C THR A 384 -1.18 2.92 -15.67
N TYR A 385 0.10 2.52 -15.76
CA TYR A 385 1.22 3.43 -15.46
C TYR A 385 1.25 4.64 -16.41
N ILE A 386 0.72 4.52 -17.63
CA ILE A 386 0.57 5.65 -18.54
C ILE A 386 -0.34 6.71 -17.93
N ASN A 387 -1.49 6.32 -17.39
CA ASN A 387 -2.43 7.25 -16.75
C ASN A 387 -1.84 7.87 -15.47
N ALA A 388 -1.15 7.06 -14.65
CA ALA A 388 -0.54 7.52 -13.41
C ALA A 388 0.57 8.56 -13.68
N ILE A 389 1.45 8.28 -14.63
CA ILE A 389 2.54 9.19 -15.03
C ILE A 389 1.99 10.47 -15.65
N ASP A 390 1.02 10.38 -16.56
CA ASP A 390 0.37 11.55 -17.16
C ASP A 390 -0.24 12.46 -16.08
N HIS A 391 -0.90 11.87 -15.08
CA HIS A 391 -1.43 12.61 -13.94
C HIS A 391 -0.31 13.31 -13.15
N ILE A 392 0.77 12.59 -12.80
CA ILE A 392 1.92 13.17 -12.09
C ILE A 392 2.52 14.34 -12.89
N LEU A 393 2.78 14.14 -14.18
CA LEU A 393 3.38 15.16 -15.05
C LEU A 393 2.49 16.41 -15.13
N LYS A 394 1.17 16.27 -15.20
CA LYS A 394 0.22 17.37 -15.17
C LYS A 394 0.23 18.15 -13.85
N CYS A 395 0.44 17.45 -12.73
CA CYS A 395 0.50 18.10 -11.42
C CYS A 395 1.79 18.90 -11.19
N ILE A 396 2.91 18.47 -11.77
CA ILE A 396 4.20 19.15 -11.60
C ILE A 396 4.45 20.26 -12.62
N ALA A 397 3.84 20.22 -13.82
CA ALA A 397 4.03 21.19 -14.91
C ALA A 397 3.66 22.64 -14.57
N PRO A 398 2.55 22.96 -13.88
CA PRO A 398 2.13 24.34 -13.64
C PRO A 398 3.08 25.17 -12.77
N LEU A 399 3.91 24.52 -11.96
CA LEU A 399 4.84 25.19 -11.04
C LEU A 399 6.19 25.49 -11.71
N ASP A 400 6.51 24.83 -12.80
CA ASP A 400 7.74 25.09 -13.55
C ASP A 400 7.59 26.35 -14.43
N ASP A 401 6.41 26.61 -15.01
CA ASP A 401 6.14 27.81 -15.79
C ASP A 401 6.16 29.10 -14.92
N ALA A 402 5.76 28.99 -13.65
CA ALA A 402 5.78 30.13 -12.73
C ALA A 402 7.20 30.56 -12.32
N ASN A 403 8.19 29.67 -12.38
CA ASN A 403 9.58 29.96 -12.04
C ASN A 403 10.43 30.47 -13.22
N HIS A 404 9.96 30.30 -14.46
CA HIS A 404 10.61 30.85 -15.66
C HIS A 404 10.17 32.30 -15.96
N LEU A 405 9.18 32.83 -15.22
CA LEU A 405 8.68 34.21 -15.35
C LEU A 405 9.20 35.16 -14.24
N ARG A 406 10.14 34.71 -13.43
CA ARG A 406 10.85 35.54 -12.44
C ARG A 406 12.34 35.55 -12.77
#